data_b53b893cabf467f05e33d94e2f0b891a
#
_entry.id   b53b893cabf467f05e33d94e2f0b891a
#
_cell.length_a   1.000
_cell.length_b   1.000
_cell.length_c   1.000
_cell.angle_alpha   90.00
_cell.angle_beta   90.00
_cell.angle_gamma   90.00
#
_symmetry.space_group_name_H-M   'P 1'
#
loop_
_entity.id
_entity.type
_entity.pdbx_description
1 polymer ?
#
loop_
_entity_poly.entity_id
_entity_poly.type
_entity_poly.pdbx_seq_one_letter_code
_entity_poly.pdbx_strand_id
1 'polypeptide(L)'
;MQDASQLPEGARDYVDAVVKPYYGAVVEWLEQVHCGMTGGELYQRIDEVLPKAEYHWSLCPGHLTADEEWMSSPVYAGSEEVLESGMVFQIDIIPSVKGYDGTSAESTVALADEALRQEIQKHAPELWKRMMQRRSYLENELNIRLNPDILPMCSTVAYLRPLLLNKAWAMSAK
;
A
#
# COMPACT_ATOMS: atom_id res chain seq x y z
N MET A 1 14.53 17.48 3.55
CA MET A 1 15.67 16.92 4.30
C MET A 1 16.35 15.87 3.45
N GLN A 2 17.70 15.84 3.47
CA GLN A 2 18.51 14.87 2.72
C GLN A 2 19.00 13.72 3.60
N ASP A 3 19.16 13.96 4.89
CA ASP A 3 19.59 12.95 5.86
C ASP A 3 18.95 13.17 7.24
N ALA A 4 19.04 12.18 8.11
CA ALA A 4 18.41 12.18 9.43
C ALA A 4 19.00 13.24 10.39
N SER A 5 20.21 13.73 10.14
CA SER A 5 20.83 14.77 10.99
C SER A 5 20.13 16.13 10.90
N GLN A 6 19.36 16.32 9.82
CA GLN A 6 18.53 17.52 9.59
C GLN A 6 17.16 17.45 10.27
N LEU A 7 16.81 16.30 10.85
CA LEU A 7 15.60 16.14 11.68
C LEU A 7 15.83 16.76 13.06
N PRO A 8 14.75 17.20 13.74
CA PRO A 8 14.81 17.57 15.14
C PRO A 8 15.46 16.45 15.98
N GLU A 9 16.16 16.80 17.04
CA GLU A 9 16.89 15.84 17.87
C GLU A 9 16.00 14.69 18.38
N GLY A 10 14.78 14.99 18.79
CA GLY A 10 13.80 14.01 19.27
C GLY A 10 13.10 13.18 18.16
N ALA A 11 13.44 13.38 16.87
CA ALA A 11 12.86 12.67 15.74
C ALA A 11 13.93 12.07 14.79
N ARG A 12 15.18 11.97 15.25
CA ARG A 12 16.27 11.45 14.41
C ARG A 12 16.11 9.98 14.01
N ASP A 13 15.36 9.24 14.79
CA ASP A 13 14.99 7.85 14.57
C ASP A 13 13.69 7.67 13.75
N TYR A 14 13.15 8.75 13.18
CA TYR A 14 11.90 8.76 12.39
C TYR A 14 11.79 7.62 11.39
N VAL A 15 12.87 7.31 10.70
CA VAL A 15 12.87 6.23 9.70
C VAL A 15 12.65 4.87 10.37
N ASP A 16 13.29 4.63 11.49
CA ASP A 16 13.16 3.36 12.22
C ASP A 16 11.84 3.27 13.00
N ALA A 17 11.43 4.39 13.61
CA ALA A 17 10.25 4.44 14.47
C ALA A 17 8.91 4.50 13.71
N VAL A 18 8.88 5.12 12.52
CA VAL A 18 7.64 5.36 11.78
C VAL A 18 7.69 4.79 10.36
N VAL A 19 8.71 5.13 9.57
CA VAL A 19 8.71 4.82 8.14
C VAL A 19 8.83 3.33 7.88
N LYS A 20 9.75 2.64 8.53
CA LYS A 20 9.95 1.18 8.33
C LYS A 20 8.73 0.36 8.73
N PRO A 21 8.13 0.55 9.93
CA PRO A 21 6.90 -0.15 10.30
C PRO A 21 5.75 0.14 9.33
N TYR A 22 5.54 1.41 8.98
CA TYR A 22 4.54 1.79 7.99
C TYR A 22 4.77 1.12 6.63
N TYR A 23 6.01 1.15 6.13
CA TYR A 23 6.34 0.53 4.85
C TYR A 23 6.13 -0.99 4.88
N GLY A 24 6.43 -1.63 6.03
CA GLY A 24 6.13 -3.03 6.26
C GLY A 24 4.64 -3.34 6.09
N ALA A 25 3.76 -2.48 6.59
CA ALA A 25 2.31 -2.65 6.42
C ALA A 25 1.87 -2.46 4.95
N VAL A 26 2.46 -1.53 4.21
CA VAL A 26 2.20 -1.36 2.76
C VAL A 26 2.66 -2.61 1.97
N VAL A 27 3.82 -3.16 2.31
CA VAL A 27 4.33 -4.40 1.70
C VAL A 27 3.39 -5.57 2.01
N GLU A 28 3.02 -5.75 3.28
CA GLU A 28 2.09 -6.80 3.72
C GLU A 28 0.75 -6.70 2.97
N TRP A 29 0.20 -5.48 2.84
CA TRP A 29 -1.02 -5.23 2.09
C TRP A 29 -0.90 -5.76 0.66
N LEU A 30 0.17 -5.42 -0.04
CA LEU A 30 0.41 -5.80 -1.45
C LEU A 30 0.73 -7.29 -1.63
N GLU A 31 1.30 -7.94 -0.63
CA GLU A 31 1.64 -9.37 -0.71
C GLU A 31 0.45 -10.27 -0.35
N GLN A 32 -0.49 -9.81 0.51
CA GLN A 32 -1.54 -10.67 1.06
C GLN A 32 -2.90 -10.50 0.41
N VAL A 33 -3.27 -9.28 -0.01
CA VAL A 33 -4.61 -9.04 -0.55
C VAL A 33 -4.87 -9.84 -1.83
N HIS A 34 -6.05 -10.47 -1.91
CA HIS A 34 -6.47 -11.26 -3.06
C HIS A 34 -7.99 -11.27 -3.21
N CYS A 35 -8.49 -11.65 -4.38
CA CYS A 35 -9.91 -11.92 -4.60
C CYS A 35 -10.40 -13.07 -3.70
N GLY A 36 -11.52 -12.86 -3.04
CA GLY A 36 -12.10 -13.83 -2.09
C GLY A 36 -11.71 -13.63 -0.64
N MET A 37 -10.69 -12.80 -0.34
CA MET A 37 -10.38 -12.38 1.03
C MET A 37 -11.50 -11.48 1.57
N THR A 38 -11.79 -11.51 2.87
CA THR A 38 -12.70 -10.53 3.47
C THR A 38 -11.96 -9.25 3.85
N GLY A 39 -12.68 -8.13 3.86
CA GLY A 39 -12.11 -6.87 4.33
C GLY A 39 -11.68 -6.91 5.80
N GLY A 40 -12.36 -7.72 6.62
CA GLY A 40 -11.97 -7.95 8.03
C GLY A 40 -10.66 -8.69 8.18
N GLU A 41 -10.40 -9.69 7.33
CA GLU A 41 -9.11 -10.40 7.30
C GLU A 41 -7.96 -9.45 6.93
N LEU A 42 -8.16 -8.62 5.92
CA LEU A 42 -7.17 -7.61 5.52
C LEU A 42 -6.94 -6.59 6.64
N TYR A 43 -8.02 -6.08 7.26
CA TYR A 43 -7.92 -5.16 8.40
C TYR A 43 -7.10 -5.76 9.54
N GLN A 44 -7.42 -6.99 9.95
CA GLN A 44 -6.72 -7.70 11.01
C GLN A 44 -5.24 -7.87 10.69
N ARG A 45 -4.92 -8.26 9.45
CA ARG A 45 -3.54 -8.44 9.00
C ARG A 45 -2.74 -7.15 9.11
N ILE A 46 -3.31 -6.00 8.75
CA ILE A 46 -2.64 -4.71 8.87
C ILE A 46 -2.49 -4.30 10.34
N ASP A 47 -3.50 -4.55 11.19
CA ASP A 47 -3.42 -4.25 12.62
C ASP A 47 -2.39 -5.15 13.35
N GLU A 48 -2.13 -6.37 12.86
CA GLU A 48 -1.07 -7.24 13.39
C GLU A 48 0.35 -6.71 13.09
N VAL A 49 0.59 -6.17 11.89
CA VAL A 49 1.92 -5.69 11.47
C VAL A 49 2.16 -4.22 11.80
N LEU A 50 1.10 -3.43 11.94
CA LEU A 50 1.14 -2.02 12.32
C LEU A 50 0.03 -1.75 13.34
N PRO A 51 0.22 -2.11 14.63
CA PRO A 51 -0.84 -2.04 15.62
C PRO A 51 -1.47 -0.66 15.74
N LYS A 52 -2.78 -0.55 15.51
CA LYS A 52 -3.50 0.73 15.58
C LYS A 52 -3.39 1.40 16.95
N ALA A 53 -3.32 0.60 18.00
CA ALA A 53 -3.12 1.10 19.37
C ALA A 53 -1.78 1.81 19.57
N GLU A 54 -0.77 1.50 18.77
CA GLU A 54 0.58 2.09 18.85
C GLU A 54 0.78 3.18 17.79
N TYR A 55 0.40 2.89 16.55
CA TYR A 55 0.63 3.79 15.41
C TYR A 55 -0.54 4.74 15.14
N HIS A 56 -1.66 4.58 15.83
CA HIS A 56 -2.85 5.47 15.78
C HIS A 56 -3.29 5.83 14.36
N TRP A 57 -3.10 4.92 13.38
CA TRP A 57 -3.50 5.18 12.02
C TRP A 57 -5.01 5.42 11.91
N SER A 58 -5.38 6.44 11.16
CA SER A 58 -6.75 6.86 10.94
C SER A 58 -7.36 6.20 9.71
N LEU A 59 -8.67 6.39 9.54
CA LEU A 59 -9.48 5.80 8.48
C LEU A 59 -9.42 4.26 8.48
N CYS A 60 -9.23 3.68 7.33
CA CYS A 60 -9.14 2.25 7.10
C CYS A 60 -7.84 1.93 6.34
N PRO A 61 -7.32 0.71 6.41
CA PRO A 61 -6.09 0.36 5.70
C PRO A 61 -6.28 0.16 4.19
N GLY A 62 -7.30 0.75 3.61
CA GLY A 62 -7.61 0.79 2.19
C GLY A 62 -9.09 1.03 1.95
N HIS A 63 -9.42 1.79 0.92
CA HIS A 63 -10.80 2.10 0.52
C HIS A 63 -10.96 1.99 -0.99
N LEU A 64 -12.22 1.84 -1.44
CA LEU A 64 -12.51 1.85 -2.87
C LEU A 64 -12.27 3.24 -3.46
N THR A 65 -11.83 3.29 -4.70
CA THR A 65 -11.77 4.54 -5.46
C THR A 65 -13.10 4.74 -6.18
N ALA A 66 -13.88 5.74 -5.72
CA ALA A 66 -15.21 6.07 -6.25
C ALA A 66 -15.54 7.53 -5.93
N ASP A 67 -16.75 7.98 -6.28
CA ASP A 67 -17.21 9.35 -6.02
C ASP A 67 -17.28 9.69 -4.52
N GLU A 68 -17.49 8.68 -3.66
CA GLU A 68 -17.52 8.78 -2.18
C GLU A 68 -16.48 7.86 -1.55
N GLU A 69 -15.25 7.94 -2.01
CA GLU A 69 -14.19 6.98 -1.74
C GLU A 69 -13.89 6.74 -0.26
N TRP A 70 -13.88 7.76 0.59
CA TRP A 70 -13.57 7.58 2.01
C TRP A 70 -14.63 6.83 2.80
N MET A 71 -15.88 6.87 2.34
CA MET A 71 -17.00 6.20 2.97
C MET A 71 -17.27 4.81 2.38
N SER A 72 -16.61 4.48 1.28
CA SER A 72 -16.77 3.22 0.56
C SER A 72 -15.57 2.31 0.80
N SER A 73 -15.47 1.76 2.02
CA SER A 73 -14.43 0.79 2.34
C SER A 73 -15.03 -0.52 2.85
N PRO A 74 -14.72 -1.65 2.21
CA PRO A 74 -15.00 -2.96 2.78
C PRO A 74 -14.02 -3.34 3.90
N VAL A 75 -12.90 -2.57 4.09
CA VAL A 75 -11.79 -2.92 4.96
C VAL A 75 -11.95 -2.26 6.32
N TYR A 76 -12.67 -2.91 7.23
CA TYR A 76 -12.86 -2.49 8.63
C TYR A 76 -12.86 -3.69 9.57
N ALA A 77 -12.73 -3.43 10.87
CA ALA A 77 -12.68 -4.50 11.88
C ALA A 77 -13.94 -5.37 11.86
N GLY A 78 -13.78 -6.66 11.62
CA GLY A 78 -14.87 -7.64 11.58
C GLY A 78 -15.73 -7.58 10.31
N SER A 79 -15.27 -6.92 9.25
CA SER A 79 -15.96 -6.92 7.96
C SER A 79 -16.06 -8.32 7.36
N GLU A 80 -17.25 -8.73 6.97
CA GLU A 80 -17.52 -9.96 6.21
C GLU A 80 -17.63 -9.70 4.69
N GLU A 81 -17.43 -8.45 4.26
CA GLU A 81 -17.46 -8.08 2.85
C GLU A 81 -16.29 -8.70 2.09
N VAL A 82 -16.60 -9.42 1.02
CA VAL A 82 -15.60 -10.12 0.20
C VAL A 82 -14.99 -9.16 -0.80
N LEU A 83 -13.67 -9.17 -0.91
CA LEU A 83 -12.94 -8.42 -1.92
C LEU A 83 -13.05 -9.12 -3.26
N GLU A 84 -13.60 -8.43 -4.26
CA GLU A 84 -13.94 -9.02 -5.54
C GLU A 84 -13.07 -8.50 -6.68
N SER A 85 -12.98 -9.29 -7.74
CA SER A 85 -12.36 -8.90 -9.01
C SER A 85 -13.06 -7.69 -9.62
N GLY A 86 -12.29 -6.71 -10.07
CA GLY A 86 -12.79 -5.43 -10.58
C GLY A 86 -12.81 -4.30 -9.54
N MET A 87 -12.67 -4.60 -8.25
CA MET A 87 -12.51 -3.56 -7.24
C MET A 87 -11.19 -2.81 -7.42
N VAL A 88 -11.24 -1.49 -7.29
CA VAL A 88 -10.06 -0.62 -7.33
C VAL A 88 -9.90 0.03 -5.97
N PHE A 89 -8.76 -0.20 -5.37
CA PHE A 89 -8.43 0.28 -4.03
C PHE A 89 -7.37 1.36 -4.04
N GLN A 90 -7.47 2.24 -3.08
CA GLN A 90 -6.39 3.09 -2.62
C GLN A 90 -5.85 2.55 -1.30
N ILE A 91 -4.55 2.27 -1.24
CA ILE A 91 -3.87 1.88 0.00
C ILE A 91 -3.68 3.18 0.78
N ASP A 92 -4.43 3.36 1.85
CA ASP A 92 -4.48 4.62 2.60
C ASP A 92 -4.34 4.37 4.11
N ILE A 93 -3.11 3.99 4.51
CA ILE A 93 -2.75 3.81 5.92
C ILE A 93 -2.05 5.09 6.39
N ILE A 94 -2.64 5.81 7.35
CA ILE A 94 -2.16 7.11 7.83
C ILE A 94 -1.69 7.00 9.29
N PRO A 95 -0.42 6.64 9.53
CA PRO A 95 0.10 6.56 10.90
C PRO A 95 0.20 7.94 11.54
N SER A 96 -0.06 8.02 12.85
CA SER A 96 0.04 9.22 13.66
C SER A 96 0.77 8.91 14.96
N VAL A 97 2.09 9.07 14.95
CA VAL A 97 2.94 8.78 16.10
C VAL A 97 3.39 10.08 16.74
N LYS A 98 3.12 10.23 18.04
CA LYS A 98 3.41 11.46 18.78
C LYS A 98 4.91 11.80 18.71
N GLY A 99 5.21 13.03 18.28
CA GLY A 99 6.58 13.53 18.16
C GLY A 99 7.21 13.35 16.80
N TYR A 100 6.52 12.71 15.85
CA TYR A 100 6.99 12.51 14.48
C TYR A 100 6.02 13.09 13.46
N ASP A 101 6.56 13.48 12.32
CA ASP A 101 5.74 13.77 11.13
C ASP A 101 5.19 12.48 10.51
N GLY A 102 4.11 12.62 9.72
CA GLY A 102 3.52 11.50 8.99
C GLY A 102 4.39 11.01 7.84
N THR A 103 4.04 9.83 7.34
CA THR A 103 4.61 9.23 6.13
C THR A 103 3.49 8.58 5.32
N SER A 104 3.58 8.62 3.99
CA SER A 104 2.58 8.00 3.12
C SER A 104 3.21 7.49 1.83
N ALA A 105 2.78 6.30 1.42
CA ALA A 105 2.98 5.72 0.09
C ALA A 105 1.61 5.35 -0.49
N GLU A 106 0.66 6.27 -0.39
CA GLU A 106 -0.69 6.12 -0.89
C GLU A 106 -0.70 5.76 -2.37
N SER A 107 -1.39 4.69 -2.71
CA SER A 107 -1.23 4.05 -4.02
C SER A 107 -2.52 3.39 -4.47
N THR A 108 -2.81 3.49 -5.78
CA THR A 108 -3.99 2.88 -6.38
C THR A 108 -3.64 1.55 -7.04
N VAL A 109 -4.39 0.51 -6.68
CA VAL A 109 -4.30 -0.83 -7.25
C VAL A 109 -5.68 -1.37 -7.59
N ALA A 110 -5.77 -2.27 -8.58
CA ALA A 110 -6.98 -3.02 -8.87
C ALA A 110 -6.80 -4.48 -8.48
N LEU A 111 -7.87 -5.12 -8.01
CA LEU A 111 -7.97 -6.57 -7.89
C LEU A 111 -8.48 -7.14 -9.22
N ALA A 112 -7.82 -8.15 -9.72
CA ALA A 112 -8.19 -8.82 -10.96
C ALA A 112 -7.90 -10.32 -10.85
N ASP A 113 -8.93 -11.11 -10.86
CA ASP A 113 -8.80 -12.56 -11.01
C ASP A 113 -8.22 -12.94 -12.38
N GLU A 114 -7.99 -14.21 -12.60
CA GLU A 114 -7.40 -14.69 -13.84
C GLU A 114 -8.25 -14.32 -15.07
N ALA A 115 -9.58 -14.40 -14.95
CA ALA A 115 -10.50 -14.10 -16.05
C ALA A 115 -10.40 -12.62 -16.45
N LEU A 116 -10.45 -11.71 -15.49
CA LEU A 116 -10.31 -10.27 -15.77
C LEU A 116 -8.91 -9.93 -16.31
N ARG A 117 -7.85 -10.55 -15.80
CA ARG A 117 -6.49 -10.36 -16.34
C ARG A 117 -6.39 -10.77 -17.81
N GLN A 118 -7.00 -11.89 -18.19
CA GLN A 118 -7.05 -12.34 -19.59
C GLN A 118 -7.85 -11.38 -20.49
N GLU A 119 -8.98 -10.86 -20.00
CA GLU A 119 -9.78 -9.87 -20.71
C GLU A 119 -9.00 -8.56 -20.94
N ILE A 120 -8.31 -8.05 -19.90
CA ILE A 120 -7.47 -6.84 -20.03
C ILE A 120 -6.35 -7.08 -21.03
N GLN A 121 -5.66 -8.23 -20.95
CA GLN A 121 -4.58 -8.55 -21.86
C GLN A 121 -5.04 -8.60 -23.32
N LYS A 122 -6.22 -9.14 -23.55
CA LYS A 122 -6.81 -9.30 -24.89
C LYS A 122 -7.33 -7.98 -25.46
N HIS A 123 -8.06 -7.20 -24.66
CA HIS A 123 -8.80 -6.04 -25.13
C HIS A 123 -8.09 -4.70 -24.88
N ALA A 124 -7.11 -4.66 -23.98
CA ALA A 124 -6.33 -3.47 -23.63
C ALA A 124 -4.82 -3.79 -23.49
N PRO A 125 -4.15 -4.32 -24.53
CA PRO A 125 -2.78 -4.84 -24.44
C PRO A 125 -1.76 -3.77 -24.03
N GLU A 126 -1.92 -2.51 -24.42
CA GLU A 126 -1.02 -1.44 -24.00
C GLU A 126 -1.20 -1.06 -22.53
N LEU A 127 -2.42 -1.16 -21.99
CA LEU A 127 -2.67 -1.02 -20.56
C LEU A 127 -2.02 -2.18 -19.79
N TRP A 128 -2.26 -3.40 -20.24
CA TRP A 128 -1.66 -4.62 -19.67
C TRP A 128 -0.13 -4.51 -19.59
N LYS A 129 0.50 -4.12 -20.69
CA LYS A 129 1.95 -3.92 -20.76
C LYS A 129 2.46 -2.94 -19.69
N ARG A 130 1.77 -1.80 -19.50
CA ARG A 130 2.14 -0.83 -18.47
C ARG A 130 1.98 -1.39 -17.05
N MET A 131 0.90 -2.15 -16.80
CA MET A 131 0.69 -2.81 -15.50
C MET A 131 1.80 -3.83 -15.21
N MET A 132 2.17 -4.64 -16.20
CA MET A 132 3.26 -5.62 -16.05
C MET A 132 4.63 -4.96 -15.85
N GLN A 133 4.91 -3.85 -16.49
CA GLN A 133 6.13 -3.07 -16.23
C GLN A 133 6.17 -2.55 -14.78
N ARG A 134 5.03 -2.09 -14.23
CA ARG A 134 4.93 -1.65 -12.83
C ARG A 134 5.09 -2.83 -11.87
N ARG A 135 4.46 -3.98 -12.15
CA ARG A 135 4.68 -5.20 -11.37
C ARG A 135 6.15 -5.59 -11.35
N SER A 136 6.80 -5.62 -12.51
CA SER A 136 8.22 -5.94 -12.64
C SER A 136 9.10 -5.01 -11.79
N TYR A 137 8.78 -3.71 -11.73
CA TYR A 137 9.49 -2.76 -10.89
C TYR A 137 9.30 -3.07 -9.39
N LEU A 138 8.07 -3.33 -8.96
CA LEU A 138 7.75 -3.68 -7.58
C LEU A 138 8.46 -4.96 -7.14
N GLU A 139 8.47 -5.98 -8.00
CA GLU A 139 9.04 -7.29 -7.71
C GLU A 139 10.58 -7.28 -7.75
N ASN A 140 11.19 -6.61 -8.72
CA ASN A 140 12.63 -6.70 -8.97
C ASN A 140 13.45 -5.56 -8.33
N GLU A 141 12.85 -4.37 -8.17
CA GLU A 141 13.55 -3.20 -7.61
C GLU A 141 13.15 -2.95 -6.14
N LEU A 142 11.86 -3.13 -5.81
CA LEU A 142 11.38 -2.95 -4.44
C LEU A 142 11.31 -4.25 -3.64
N ASN A 143 11.58 -5.40 -4.26
CA ASN A 143 11.54 -6.74 -3.65
C ASN A 143 10.21 -7.12 -3.00
N ILE A 144 9.08 -6.62 -3.53
CA ILE A 144 7.73 -6.92 -3.06
C ILE A 144 7.19 -8.10 -3.86
N ARG A 145 6.82 -9.19 -3.19
CA ARG A 145 6.20 -10.37 -3.82
C ARG A 145 4.71 -10.15 -4.00
N LEU A 146 4.35 -9.41 -5.06
CA LEU A 146 2.96 -9.05 -5.31
C LEU A 146 2.07 -10.29 -5.44
N ASN A 147 0.91 -10.25 -4.76
CA ASN A 147 -0.13 -11.23 -5.04
C ASN A 147 -0.51 -11.19 -6.55
N PRO A 148 -0.77 -12.34 -7.19
CA PRO A 148 -1.13 -12.40 -8.61
C PRO A 148 -2.33 -11.53 -9.00
N ASP A 149 -3.28 -11.32 -8.09
CA ASP A 149 -4.50 -10.56 -8.35
C ASP A 149 -4.28 -9.03 -8.35
N ILE A 150 -3.11 -8.55 -7.95
CA ILE A 150 -2.81 -7.11 -7.88
C ILE A 150 -2.37 -6.57 -9.24
N LEU A 151 -3.09 -5.56 -9.71
CA LEU A 151 -2.71 -4.76 -10.87
C LEU A 151 -2.39 -3.31 -10.43
N PRO A 152 -1.11 -2.87 -10.50
CA PRO A 152 -0.73 -1.50 -10.14
C PRO A 152 -1.33 -0.48 -11.11
N MET A 153 -2.19 0.42 -10.62
CA MET A 153 -2.87 1.43 -11.44
C MET A 153 -2.08 2.73 -11.58
N CYS A 154 -1.18 3.03 -10.66
CA CYS A 154 -0.26 4.17 -10.74
C CYS A 154 1.21 3.74 -10.77
N SER A 155 2.11 4.64 -11.18
CA SER A 155 3.55 4.35 -11.29
C SER A 155 4.30 4.55 -9.98
N THR A 156 3.62 4.96 -8.92
CA THR A 156 4.19 5.26 -7.60
C THR A 156 3.78 4.25 -6.52
N VAL A 157 3.19 3.11 -6.91
CA VAL A 157 2.80 2.07 -5.95
C VAL A 157 4.01 1.67 -5.11
N ALA A 158 3.85 1.73 -3.79
CA ALA A 158 4.88 1.46 -2.79
C ALA A 158 6.20 2.26 -2.97
N TYR A 159 6.22 3.32 -3.78
CA TYR A 159 7.39 4.17 -3.90
C TYR A 159 7.42 5.20 -2.77
N LEU A 160 8.33 5.02 -1.83
CA LEU A 160 8.48 5.90 -0.66
C LEU A 160 9.92 6.34 -0.50
N ARG A 161 10.14 7.66 -0.47
CA ARG A 161 11.38 8.28 -0.06
C ARG A 161 11.22 8.85 1.35
N PRO A 162 11.80 8.25 2.37
CA PRO A 162 11.61 8.68 3.76
C PRO A 162 12.16 10.09 4.02
N LEU A 163 13.18 10.48 3.27
CA LEU A 163 13.74 11.83 3.29
C LEU A 163 13.58 12.46 1.91
N LEU A 164 12.56 13.29 1.75
CA LEU A 164 12.04 13.75 0.45
C LEU A 164 13.12 14.32 -0.50
N LEU A 165 14.13 15.02 0.02
CA LEU A 165 15.18 15.60 -0.79
C LEU A 165 16.33 14.63 -1.09
N ASN A 166 16.36 13.46 -0.45
CA ASN A 166 17.31 12.40 -0.78
C ASN A 166 16.80 11.58 -1.97
N LYS A 167 17.24 11.93 -3.17
CA LYS A 167 16.81 11.27 -4.41
C LYS A 167 17.46 9.91 -4.65
N ALA A 168 18.49 9.58 -3.89
CA ALA A 168 19.25 8.34 -4.04
C ALA A 168 18.75 7.21 -3.13
N TRP A 169 17.75 7.48 -2.28
CA TRP A 169 17.27 6.53 -1.30
C TRP A 169 15.74 6.40 -1.32
N ALA A 170 15.25 5.20 -1.52
CA ALA A 170 13.85 4.81 -1.40
C ALA A 170 13.75 3.53 -0.55
N MET A 171 12.57 3.30 0.01
CA MET A 171 12.26 2.07 0.76
C MET A 171 12.13 0.90 -0.20
N SER A 172 12.51 -0.29 0.29
CA SER A 172 12.28 -1.57 -0.39
C SER A 172 11.99 -2.64 0.66
N ALA A 173 11.26 -3.67 0.29
CA ALA A 173 11.14 -4.90 1.07
C ALA A 173 12.48 -5.66 1.01
N LYS A 174 12.74 -6.49 2.04
CA LYS A 174 13.97 -7.32 2.06
C LYS A 174 13.73 -8.65 1.38
#